data_c99fbc44e29e8b558f384a60e638fe40
#
_entry.id   c99fbc44e29e8b558f384a60e638fe40
#
_cell.length_a   1.000
_cell.length_b   1.000
_cell.length_c   1.000
_cell.angle_alpha   90.00
_cell.angle_beta   90.00
_cell.angle_gamma   90.00
#
_symmetry.space_group_name_H-M   'P 1'
#
loop_
_entity.id
_entity.type
_entity.pdbx_description
1 polymer ?
#
loop_
_entity_poly.entity_id
_entity_poly.type
_entity_poly.pdbx_seq_one_letter_code
_entity_poly.pdbx_strand_id
1 'polypeptide(L)'
;MKGNVMKESDPNFWEIEDNNLQAAFAYEVKQRIQYSETKHISLFPFADMPLLVRLGTLFNDIRELKVYQPHRDTKKWEWQESGDENIEFRIIEPAEKSKQPILVFALSATAITERIRTLYSSQDVSIWTVTCTNPNNDFLKTEAK
;
A
#
# COMPACT_ATOMS: atom_id res chain seq x y z
N MET A 1 -9.94 3.79 15.50
CA MET A 1 -11.03 2.83 15.16
C MET A 1 -10.97 1.68 16.16
N LYS A 2 -12.11 1.26 16.73
CA LYS A 2 -12.17 -0.01 17.46
C LYS A 2 -12.04 -1.12 16.42
N GLY A 3 -11.08 -2.02 16.60
CA GLY A 3 -10.87 -3.15 15.69
C GLY A 3 -12.14 -3.99 15.55
N ASN A 4 -12.39 -4.50 14.36
CA ASN A 4 -13.49 -5.39 14.09
C ASN A 4 -13.27 -6.71 14.84
N VAL A 5 -14.34 -7.30 15.37
CA VAL A 5 -14.30 -8.62 16.04
C VAL A 5 -14.22 -9.76 15.01
N MET A 6 -14.46 -9.45 13.72
CA MET A 6 -14.39 -10.42 12.62
C MET A 6 -12.95 -10.81 12.32
N LYS A 7 -12.76 -12.06 11.91
CA LYS A 7 -11.46 -12.56 11.47
C LYS A 7 -11.27 -12.24 9.99
N GLU A 8 -10.03 -11.97 9.57
CA GLU A 8 -9.65 -11.75 8.17
C GLU A 8 -10.06 -12.91 7.23
N SER A 9 -10.21 -14.12 7.78
CA SER A 9 -10.69 -15.30 7.05
C SER A 9 -12.20 -15.32 6.77
N ASP A 10 -12.96 -14.37 7.31
CA ASP A 10 -14.39 -14.25 7.02
C ASP A 10 -14.59 -13.72 5.60
N PRO A 11 -15.45 -14.33 4.77
CA PRO A 11 -15.67 -13.89 3.41
C PRO A 11 -16.10 -12.42 3.25
N ASN A 12 -16.80 -11.88 4.26
CA ASN A 12 -17.30 -10.50 4.23
C ASN A 12 -16.36 -9.50 4.91
N PHE A 13 -15.22 -9.96 5.46
CA PHE A 13 -14.31 -9.10 6.22
C PHE A 13 -13.87 -7.88 5.43
N TRP A 14 -13.36 -8.08 4.24
CA TRP A 14 -12.81 -7.00 3.41
C TRP A 14 -13.89 -6.03 2.92
N GLU A 15 -15.08 -6.50 2.61
CA GLU A 15 -16.20 -5.64 2.23
C GLU A 15 -16.63 -4.73 3.39
N ILE A 16 -16.71 -5.28 4.60
CA ILE A 16 -17.07 -4.52 5.79
C ILE A 16 -15.98 -3.51 6.14
N GLU A 17 -14.70 -3.90 6.07
CA GLU A 17 -13.58 -2.99 6.35
C GLU A 17 -13.48 -1.87 5.30
N ASP A 18 -13.73 -2.15 4.01
CA ASP A 18 -13.78 -1.11 2.97
C ASP A 18 -14.93 -0.13 3.22
N ASN A 19 -16.13 -0.61 3.55
CA ASN A 19 -17.26 0.25 3.89
C ASN A 19 -16.97 1.12 5.12
N ASN A 20 -16.37 0.57 6.15
CA ASN A 20 -15.96 1.29 7.35
C ASN A 20 -14.92 2.38 7.02
N LEU A 21 -13.92 2.04 6.19
CA LEU A 21 -12.90 2.98 5.75
C LEU A 21 -13.49 4.13 4.94
N GLN A 22 -14.38 3.84 4.00
CA GLN A 22 -15.05 4.86 3.18
C GLN A 22 -15.91 5.79 4.05
N ALA A 23 -16.69 5.23 4.97
CA ALA A 23 -17.52 6.02 5.89
C ALA A 23 -16.67 6.92 6.80
N ALA A 24 -15.60 6.37 7.39
CA ALA A 24 -14.68 7.13 8.22
C ALA A 24 -13.98 8.24 7.42
N PHE A 25 -13.51 7.94 6.19
CA PHE A 25 -12.90 8.92 5.30
C PHE A 25 -13.87 10.06 4.95
N ALA A 26 -15.11 9.72 4.58
CA ALA A 26 -16.12 10.72 4.24
C ALA A 26 -16.43 11.65 5.41
N TYR A 27 -16.55 11.10 6.61
CA TYR A 27 -16.90 11.87 7.80
C TYR A 27 -15.72 12.66 8.38
N GLU A 28 -14.57 12.02 8.56
CA GLU A 28 -13.43 12.64 9.28
C GLU A 28 -12.52 13.47 8.38
N VAL A 29 -12.40 13.08 7.10
CA VAL A 29 -11.43 13.69 6.18
C VAL A 29 -12.11 14.59 5.17
N LYS A 30 -13.04 14.03 4.37
CA LYS A 30 -13.66 14.76 3.25
C LYS A 30 -14.42 15.99 3.71
N GLN A 31 -15.18 15.89 4.80
CA GLN A 31 -15.88 17.04 5.37
C GLN A 31 -14.92 18.14 5.81
N ARG A 32 -13.81 17.78 6.49
CA ARG A 32 -12.82 18.77 6.93
C ARG A 32 -12.15 19.46 5.75
N ILE A 33 -11.79 18.72 4.71
CA ILE A 33 -11.21 19.30 3.49
C ILE A 33 -12.19 20.25 2.82
N GLN A 34 -13.48 19.91 2.80
CA GLN A 34 -14.52 20.70 2.13
C GLN A 34 -14.88 21.99 2.88
N TYR A 35 -14.93 21.93 4.22
CA TYR A 35 -15.42 23.03 5.05
C TYR A 35 -14.32 23.79 5.82
N SER A 36 -13.05 23.43 5.65
CA SER A 36 -11.93 24.13 6.25
C SER A 36 -10.91 24.59 5.21
N GLU A 37 -10.13 25.62 5.55
CA GLU A 37 -8.98 26.07 4.75
C GLU A 37 -7.77 25.15 4.87
N THR A 38 -7.99 23.83 5.00
CA THR A 38 -6.92 22.85 5.11
C THR A 38 -6.03 22.90 3.88
N LYS A 39 -4.78 23.32 4.03
CA LYS A 39 -3.82 23.47 2.94
C LYS A 39 -2.94 22.23 2.78
N HIS A 40 -2.70 21.50 3.86
CA HIS A 40 -1.80 20.37 3.93
C HIS A 40 -2.38 19.25 4.78
N ILE A 41 -2.11 18.00 4.40
CA ILE A 41 -2.52 16.80 5.14
C ILE A 41 -1.27 15.95 5.41
N SER A 42 -1.03 15.65 6.68
CA SER A 42 -0.01 14.67 7.10
C SER A 42 -0.70 13.35 7.41
N LEU A 43 -0.32 12.31 6.68
CA LEU A 43 -0.89 10.97 6.82
C LEU A 43 0.10 10.03 7.51
N PHE A 44 -0.34 9.39 8.60
CA PHE A 44 0.40 8.39 9.36
C PHE A 44 -0.35 7.05 9.27
N PRO A 45 -0.26 6.34 8.14
CA PRO A 45 -1.10 5.18 7.87
C PRO A 45 -0.56 3.95 8.60
N PHE A 46 -1.45 3.26 9.33
CA PHE A 46 -1.13 2.00 9.99
C PHE A 46 -2.36 1.09 9.95
N ALA A 47 -2.41 0.25 8.94
CA ALA A 47 -3.50 -0.70 8.71
C ALA A 47 -3.02 -1.84 7.80
N ASP A 48 -3.89 -2.80 7.51
CA ASP A 48 -3.61 -3.88 6.56
C ASP A 48 -3.41 -3.34 5.13
N MET A 49 -2.50 -3.93 4.39
CA MET A 49 -2.06 -3.43 3.07
C MET A 49 -3.21 -3.16 2.09
N PRO A 50 -4.25 -4.01 1.95
CA PRO A 50 -5.38 -3.72 1.07
C PRO A 50 -6.10 -2.42 1.43
N LEU A 51 -6.25 -2.15 2.73
CA LEU A 51 -6.88 -0.92 3.23
C LEU A 51 -6.00 0.31 3.00
N LEU A 52 -4.67 0.17 3.08
CA LEU A 52 -3.74 1.26 2.75
C LEU A 52 -3.79 1.63 1.28
N VAL A 53 -3.83 0.64 0.39
CA VAL A 53 -4.01 0.86 -1.06
C VAL A 53 -5.36 1.55 -1.32
N ARG A 54 -6.42 1.05 -0.69
CA ARG A 54 -7.76 1.65 -0.81
C ARG A 54 -7.81 3.09 -0.28
N LEU A 55 -7.18 3.36 0.85
CA LEU A 55 -7.06 4.71 1.40
C LEU A 55 -6.38 5.67 0.41
N GLY A 56 -5.31 5.22 -0.24
CA GLY A 56 -4.64 6.00 -1.29
C GLY A 56 -5.59 6.40 -2.43
N THR A 57 -6.48 5.49 -2.86
CA THR A 57 -7.47 5.81 -3.90
C THR A 57 -8.54 6.81 -3.44
N LEU A 58 -8.84 6.88 -2.13
CA LEU A 58 -9.82 7.81 -1.58
C LEU A 58 -9.27 9.24 -1.50
N PHE A 59 -7.97 9.40 -1.28
CA PHE A 59 -7.35 10.73 -1.25
C PHE A 59 -7.31 11.34 -2.64
N ASN A 60 -7.08 10.52 -3.69
CA ASN A 60 -6.93 11.04 -5.05
C ASN A 60 -6.10 12.36 -5.06
N ASP A 61 -6.17 13.19 -6.06
CA ASP A 61 -5.41 14.45 -6.15
C ASP A 61 -6.07 15.64 -5.40
N ILE A 62 -6.69 15.39 -4.24
CA ILE A 62 -7.54 16.39 -3.58
C ILE A 62 -6.72 17.54 -2.98
N ARG A 63 -5.54 17.26 -2.39
CA ARG A 63 -4.70 18.24 -1.69
C ARG A 63 -3.26 17.77 -1.62
N GLU A 64 -2.36 18.66 -1.21
CA GLU A 64 -0.99 18.31 -0.86
C GLU A 64 -1.00 17.33 0.31
N LEU A 65 -0.56 16.10 0.05
CA LEU A 65 -0.56 15.00 0.99
C LEU A 65 0.89 14.57 1.27
N LYS A 66 1.31 14.68 2.54
CA LYS A 66 2.58 14.12 2.99
C LYS A 66 2.34 12.82 3.74
N VAL A 67 2.89 11.73 3.22
CA VAL A 67 2.77 10.39 3.81
C VAL A 67 4.00 10.09 4.65
N TYR A 68 3.81 9.60 5.85
CA TYR A 68 4.84 9.13 6.76
C TYR A 68 4.70 7.62 6.97
N GLN A 69 5.80 6.93 7.19
CA GLN A 69 5.76 5.49 7.52
C GLN A 69 6.48 5.21 8.83
N PRO A 70 6.03 4.19 9.61
CA PRO A 70 6.75 3.77 10.80
C PRO A 70 8.01 3.01 10.40
N HIS A 71 9.18 3.54 10.78
CA HIS A 71 10.46 2.85 10.59
C HIS A 71 10.71 1.87 11.73
N ARG A 72 11.06 0.62 11.38
CA ARG A 72 11.27 -0.46 12.37
C ARG A 72 12.52 -0.26 13.23
N ASP A 73 13.56 0.28 12.65
CA ASP A 73 14.86 0.52 13.28
C ASP A 73 14.79 1.68 14.28
N THR A 74 14.25 2.81 13.88
CA THR A 74 14.18 4.02 14.73
C THR A 74 12.91 4.09 15.58
N LYS A 75 11.87 3.31 15.24
CA LYS A 75 10.51 3.38 15.82
C LYS A 75 9.87 4.75 15.70
N LYS A 76 10.29 5.54 14.71
CA LYS A 76 9.79 6.89 14.40
C LYS A 76 9.04 6.89 13.08
N TRP A 77 8.24 7.92 12.87
CA TRP A 77 7.51 8.16 11.63
C TRP A 77 8.21 9.15 10.69
N GLU A 78 9.24 9.81 11.18
CA GLU A 78 10.00 10.78 10.40
C GLU A 78 10.83 10.08 9.34
N TRP A 79 10.84 10.64 8.14
CA TRP A 79 11.76 10.22 7.09
C TRP A 79 13.20 10.44 7.55
N GLN A 80 14.06 9.48 7.25
CA GLN A 80 15.49 9.56 7.59
C GLN A 80 16.19 10.53 6.63
N GLU A 81 17.20 11.23 7.11
CA GLU A 81 17.97 12.17 6.31
C GLU A 81 18.88 11.47 5.30
N SER A 82 19.29 10.24 5.60
CA SER A 82 20.15 9.41 4.76
C SER A 82 19.58 8.01 4.61
N GLY A 83 19.60 7.49 3.41
CA GLY A 83 19.18 6.15 3.06
C GLY A 83 19.84 5.68 1.77
N ASP A 84 19.36 4.60 1.21
CA ASP A 84 19.85 4.09 -0.06
C ASP A 84 19.36 5.03 -1.17
N GLU A 85 20.24 5.96 -1.60
CA GLU A 85 19.89 7.01 -2.59
C GLU A 85 19.70 6.44 -4.01
N ASN A 86 20.04 5.17 -4.24
CA ASN A 86 20.01 4.52 -5.55
C ASN A 86 18.96 3.40 -5.61
N ILE A 87 17.75 3.65 -5.16
CA ILE A 87 16.66 2.70 -5.35
C ILE A 87 16.14 2.81 -6.78
N GLU A 88 16.45 1.81 -7.59
CA GLU A 88 15.89 1.68 -8.94
C GLU A 88 14.72 0.70 -8.92
N PHE A 89 13.57 1.15 -9.39
CA PHE A 89 12.41 0.29 -9.57
C PHE A 89 12.44 -0.38 -10.94
N ARG A 90 12.04 -1.64 -10.99
CA ARG A 90 11.96 -2.42 -12.23
C ARG A 90 10.61 -3.12 -12.31
N ILE A 91 10.09 -3.21 -13.53
CA ILE A 91 8.91 -4.00 -13.85
C ILE A 91 9.40 -5.25 -14.57
N ILE A 92 9.08 -6.41 -14.01
CA ILE A 92 9.32 -7.70 -14.65
C ILE A 92 8.00 -8.12 -15.29
N GLU A 93 8.02 -8.17 -16.62
CA GLU A 93 6.87 -8.60 -17.41
C GLU A 93 6.79 -10.13 -17.48
N PRO A 94 5.59 -10.72 -17.54
CA PRO A 94 5.44 -12.14 -17.82
C PRO A 94 5.86 -12.45 -19.25
N ALA A 95 6.37 -13.68 -19.49
CA ALA A 95 6.71 -14.15 -20.83
C ALA A 95 5.48 -14.25 -21.74
N GLU A 96 4.34 -14.66 -21.16
CA GLU A 96 3.07 -14.74 -21.84
C GLU A 96 2.01 -13.91 -21.11
N LYS A 97 1.16 -13.25 -21.89
CA LYS A 97 0.10 -12.37 -21.35
C LYS A 97 -1.23 -13.12 -21.39
N SER A 98 -1.85 -13.30 -20.23
CA SER A 98 -3.18 -13.87 -20.08
C SER A 98 -4.25 -12.78 -19.90
N LYS A 99 -5.52 -13.20 -19.91
CA LYS A 99 -6.66 -12.30 -19.64
C LYS A 99 -6.80 -11.92 -18.19
N GLN A 100 -6.08 -12.61 -17.27
CA GLN A 100 -6.10 -12.34 -15.83
C GLN A 100 -4.72 -11.85 -15.39
N PRO A 101 -4.42 -10.54 -15.48
CA PRO A 101 -3.17 -10.00 -15.00
C PRO A 101 -3.18 -9.89 -13.47
N ILE A 102 -2.06 -10.27 -12.87
CA ILE A 102 -1.78 -10.09 -11.44
C ILE A 102 -0.60 -9.12 -11.31
N LEU A 103 -0.79 -8.02 -10.60
CA LEU A 103 0.27 -7.09 -10.28
C LEU A 103 0.81 -7.39 -8.87
N VAL A 104 2.10 -7.63 -8.80
CA VAL A 104 2.82 -7.97 -7.57
C VAL A 104 3.82 -6.87 -7.23
N PHE A 105 3.75 -6.35 -6.02
CA PHE A 105 4.75 -5.45 -5.47
C PHE A 105 5.73 -6.24 -4.59
N ALA A 106 6.87 -6.65 -5.18
CA ALA A 106 7.93 -7.40 -4.50
C ALA A 106 9.04 -6.45 -4.01
N LEU A 107 8.68 -5.50 -3.14
CA LEU A 107 9.58 -4.44 -2.68
C LEU A 107 10.33 -4.84 -1.39
N SER A 108 9.71 -5.67 -0.56
CA SER A 108 10.28 -6.10 0.73
C SER A 108 10.77 -7.54 0.75
N ALA A 109 10.46 -8.35 -0.27
CA ALA A 109 10.85 -9.76 -0.36
C ALA A 109 10.93 -10.24 -1.81
N THR A 110 11.86 -11.15 -2.10
CA THR A 110 12.10 -11.69 -3.44
C THR A 110 11.26 -12.93 -3.77
N ALA A 111 10.83 -13.70 -2.77
CA ALA A 111 10.19 -15.00 -2.96
C ALA A 111 8.65 -14.96 -3.18
N ILE A 112 8.08 -13.78 -3.34
CA ILE A 112 6.63 -13.61 -3.45
C ILE A 112 6.06 -14.21 -4.73
N THR A 113 6.76 -14.12 -5.84
CA THR A 113 6.29 -14.58 -7.16
C THR A 113 6.03 -16.09 -7.18
N GLU A 114 6.88 -16.89 -6.55
CA GLU A 114 6.70 -18.35 -6.46
C GLU A 114 5.46 -18.73 -5.61
N ARG A 115 5.21 -18.01 -4.52
CA ARG A 115 4.01 -18.22 -3.71
C ARG A 115 2.74 -17.93 -4.50
N ILE A 116 2.75 -16.86 -5.31
CA ILE A 116 1.61 -16.51 -6.15
C ILE A 116 1.38 -17.55 -7.23
N ARG A 117 2.43 -18.03 -7.90
CA ARG A 117 2.32 -19.12 -8.88
C ARG A 117 1.71 -20.38 -8.28
N THR A 118 2.08 -20.72 -7.05
CA THR A 118 1.50 -21.85 -6.32
C THR A 118 0.01 -21.67 -6.06
N LEU A 119 -0.40 -20.48 -5.63
CA LEU A 119 -1.81 -20.18 -5.34
C LEU A 119 -2.68 -20.20 -6.59
N TYR A 120 -2.16 -19.80 -7.74
CA TYR A 120 -2.87 -19.71 -9.02
C TYR A 120 -2.43 -20.77 -10.01
N SER A 121 -1.88 -21.91 -9.56
CA SER A 121 -1.32 -22.96 -10.40
C SER A 121 -2.31 -23.59 -11.39
N SER A 122 -3.61 -23.53 -11.11
CA SER A 122 -4.69 -24.01 -11.96
C SER A 122 -5.33 -22.95 -12.86
N GLN A 123 -4.85 -21.70 -12.81
CA GLN A 123 -5.43 -20.57 -13.53
C GLN A 123 -4.43 -20.02 -14.55
N ASP A 124 -4.95 -19.57 -15.68
CA ASP A 124 -4.17 -18.85 -16.70
C ASP A 124 -4.00 -17.39 -16.26
N VAL A 125 -2.92 -17.12 -15.55
CA VAL A 125 -2.61 -15.78 -15.02
C VAL A 125 -1.28 -15.27 -15.55
N SER A 126 -1.20 -13.97 -15.84
CA SER A 126 0.05 -13.29 -16.15
C SER A 126 0.51 -12.44 -14.97
N ILE A 127 1.70 -12.71 -14.44
CA ILE A 127 2.23 -12.07 -13.23
C ILE A 127 3.19 -10.96 -13.63
N TRP A 128 2.82 -9.73 -13.33
CA TRP A 128 3.63 -8.52 -13.46
C TRP A 128 4.23 -8.18 -12.12
N THR A 129 5.54 -8.06 -12.04
CA THR A 129 6.20 -7.82 -10.76
C THR A 129 6.91 -6.47 -10.75
N VAL A 130 6.52 -5.60 -9.85
CA VAL A 130 7.26 -4.38 -9.51
C VAL A 130 8.22 -4.72 -8.38
N THR A 131 9.52 -4.52 -8.61
CA THR A 131 10.57 -4.77 -7.62
C THR A 131 11.59 -3.62 -7.61
N CYS A 132 12.53 -3.66 -6.69
CA CYS A 132 13.61 -2.68 -6.60
C CYS A 132 14.99 -3.36 -6.54
N THR A 133 16.06 -2.58 -6.58
CA THR A 133 17.45 -3.08 -6.65
C THR A 133 17.79 -4.00 -5.49
N ASN A 134 17.36 -3.69 -4.27
CA ASN A 134 17.59 -4.49 -3.06
C ASN A 134 16.30 -4.66 -2.26
N PRO A 135 15.39 -5.58 -2.67
CA PRO A 135 14.13 -5.77 -1.96
C PRO A 135 14.39 -6.22 -0.52
N ASN A 136 14.01 -5.40 0.43
CA ASN A 136 14.13 -5.70 1.87
C ASN A 136 13.10 -4.88 2.67
N ASN A 137 12.92 -5.21 3.94
CA ASN A 137 11.91 -4.57 4.78
C ASN A 137 12.22 -3.09 5.11
N ASP A 138 13.44 -2.65 4.86
CA ASP A 138 13.92 -1.30 5.16
C ASP A 138 14.30 -0.52 3.89
N PHE A 139 13.77 -0.93 2.72
CA PHE A 139 14.15 -0.36 1.44
C PHE A 139 13.78 1.12 1.28
N LEU A 140 12.71 1.58 1.94
CA LEU A 140 12.20 2.94 1.84
C LEU A 140 12.44 3.68 3.17
N LYS A 141 13.58 4.36 3.30
CA LYS A 141 13.96 5.11 4.52
C LYS A 141 13.86 6.62 4.36
N THR A 142 14.12 7.11 3.16
CA THR A 142 14.08 8.54 2.84
C THR A 142 12.83 8.89 2.04
N GLU A 143 12.38 10.13 2.18
CA GLU A 143 11.31 10.66 1.34
C GLU A 143 11.77 10.68 -0.12
N ALA A 144 11.01 10.06 -1.02
CA ALA A 144 11.31 10.13 -2.45
C ALA A 144 11.21 11.59 -2.92
N LYS A 145 12.28 12.07 -3.53
CA LYS A 145 12.34 13.41 -4.14
C LYS A 145 11.79 13.36 -5.56
#